data_4df7037a8d575749fcd1ad3a306a0505
#
_entry.id   4df7037a8d575749fcd1ad3a306a0505
#
_cell.length_a   1.000
_cell.length_b   1.000
_cell.length_c   1.000
_cell.angle_alpha   90.00
_cell.angle_beta   90.00
_cell.angle_gamma   90.00
#
_symmetry.space_group_name_H-M   'P 1'
#
loop_
_entity.id
_entity.type
_entity.pdbx_description
1 polymer ?
#
loop_
_entity_poly.entity_id
_entity_poly.type
_entity_poly.pdbx_seq_one_letter_code
_entity_poly.pdbx_strand_id
1 'polypeptide(L)'
;MLEGLDGKTVFLGGGSYPGTLDYCKNENFAEKNGILTAEGALWLAQNHLERALYRSRVLVCGYGRIGRVLSGLLLAHGADVTVCSRSALSKTQALFTGARHTDFSGLEQPGDYDLVYNTVPHMIFTKRELQALRRDTVLVDLASFPGG
;
A
#
# COMPACT_ATOMS: atom_id res chain seq x y z
N MET A 1 -6.39 30.98 -18.35
CA MET A 1 -5.00 31.50 -18.34
C MET A 1 -4.06 30.60 -19.14
N LEU A 2 -4.49 30.08 -20.28
CA LEU A 2 -3.70 29.27 -21.22
C LEU A 2 -3.73 29.89 -22.65
N GLU A 3 -4.27 31.12 -22.77
CA GLU A 3 -4.28 31.87 -24.02
C GLU A 3 -2.88 32.40 -24.30
N GLY A 4 -2.31 32.06 -25.45
CA GLY A 4 -1.03 32.56 -25.93
C GLY A 4 0.11 31.54 -25.98
N LEU A 5 -0.16 30.27 -25.70
CA LEU A 5 0.83 29.20 -25.85
C LEU A 5 0.72 28.57 -27.26
N ASP A 6 1.88 28.33 -27.89
CA ASP A 6 1.91 27.68 -29.19
C ASP A 6 1.30 26.26 -29.10
N GLY A 7 0.69 25.79 -30.17
CA GLY A 7 -0.01 24.49 -30.20
C GLY A 7 0.91 23.26 -30.00
N LYS A 8 2.16 23.46 -29.60
CA LYS A 8 3.14 22.42 -29.27
C LYS A 8 3.34 22.22 -27.79
N THR A 9 2.81 23.11 -26.94
CA THR A 9 2.96 23.01 -25.48
C THR A 9 1.91 22.06 -24.91
N VAL A 10 2.34 21.02 -24.24
CA VAL A 10 1.48 20.04 -23.57
C VAL A 10 1.56 20.28 -22.07
N PHE A 11 0.41 20.50 -21.44
CA PHE A 11 0.31 20.63 -19.99
C PHE A 11 0.01 19.28 -19.36
N LEU A 12 0.80 18.90 -18.37
CA LEU A 12 0.58 17.70 -17.57
C LEU A 12 0.04 18.11 -16.19
N GLY A 13 -0.99 17.41 -15.72
CA GLY A 13 -1.56 17.64 -14.40
C GLY A 13 -1.92 16.32 -13.71
N GLY A 14 -1.81 16.29 -12.40
CA GLY A 14 -2.32 15.18 -11.57
C GLY A 14 -3.79 15.42 -11.23
N GLY A 15 -4.67 15.26 -12.21
CA GLY A 15 -6.10 15.49 -12.10
C GLY A 15 -6.70 15.97 -13.40
N SER A 16 -8.05 15.94 -13.50
CA SER A 16 -8.77 16.35 -14.71
C SER A 16 -8.98 17.86 -14.72
N TYR A 17 -8.08 18.58 -15.37
CA TYR A 17 -8.21 20.01 -15.64
C TYR A 17 -8.39 20.26 -17.14
N PRO A 18 -9.25 21.22 -17.56
CA PRO A 18 -9.39 21.55 -18.97
C PRO A 18 -8.05 21.91 -19.63
N GLY A 19 -7.75 21.31 -20.77
CA GLY A 19 -6.52 21.55 -21.53
C GLY A 19 -5.27 20.86 -20.99
N THR A 20 -5.39 19.95 -20.01
CA THR A 20 -4.25 19.17 -19.50
C THR A 20 -4.40 17.69 -19.79
N LEU A 21 -3.26 17.00 -19.91
CA LEU A 21 -3.21 15.54 -19.87
C LEU A 21 -3.03 15.09 -18.41
N ASP A 22 -4.01 14.32 -17.93
CA ASP A 22 -3.98 13.74 -16.59
C ASP A 22 -3.07 12.50 -16.59
N TYR A 23 -1.84 12.64 -16.09
CA TYR A 23 -0.88 11.54 -16.03
C TYR A 23 -1.29 10.47 -15.02
N CYS A 24 -2.16 10.77 -14.05
CA CYS A 24 -2.67 9.77 -13.11
C CYS A 24 -3.54 8.71 -13.80
N LYS A 25 -4.10 9.00 -14.97
CA LYS A 25 -4.84 8.06 -15.80
C LYS A 25 -3.94 7.14 -16.65
N ASN A 26 -2.64 7.40 -16.69
CA ASN A 26 -1.70 6.56 -17.40
C ASN A 26 -1.34 5.33 -16.54
N GLU A 27 -1.79 4.16 -17.00
CA GLU A 27 -1.57 2.88 -16.30
C GLU A 27 -0.08 2.60 -16.04
N ASN A 28 0.79 2.86 -17.04
CA ASN A 28 2.23 2.62 -16.91
C ASN A 28 2.85 3.57 -15.87
N PHE A 29 2.40 4.83 -15.82
CA PHE A 29 2.80 5.75 -14.77
C PHE A 29 2.34 5.27 -13.39
N ALA A 30 1.08 4.82 -13.28
CA ALA A 30 0.51 4.34 -12.03
C ALA A 30 1.23 3.08 -11.50
N GLU A 31 1.59 2.14 -12.38
CA GLU A 31 2.38 0.96 -12.00
C GLU A 31 3.79 1.34 -11.52
N LYS A 32 4.50 2.20 -12.25
CA LYS A 32 5.84 2.68 -11.85
C LYS A 32 5.81 3.45 -10.53
N ASN A 33 4.81 4.32 -10.38
CA ASN A 33 4.61 5.06 -9.12
C ASN A 33 4.31 4.12 -7.95
N GLY A 34 3.58 3.04 -8.19
CA GLY A 34 3.32 2.00 -7.20
C GLY A 34 4.60 1.32 -6.69
N ILE A 35 5.59 1.10 -7.56
CA ILE A 35 6.91 0.56 -7.18
C ILE A 35 7.64 1.53 -6.26
N LEU A 36 7.77 2.80 -6.68
CA LEU A 36 8.46 3.82 -5.89
C LEU A 36 7.78 4.06 -4.53
N THR A 37 6.45 4.03 -4.50
CA THR A 37 5.69 4.15 -3.26
C THR A 37 5.96 2.97 -2.32
N ALA A 38 6.01 1.75 -2.85
CA ALA A 38 6.30 0.56 -2.05
C ALA A 38 7.73 0.59 -1.47
N GLU A 39 8.72 1.00 -2.27
CA GLU A 39 10.11 1.17 -1.80
C GLU A 39 10.22 2.23 -0.71
N GLY A 40 9.59 3.40 -0.93
CA GLY A 40 9.56 4.47 0.06
C GLY A 40 8.88 4.06 1.37
N ALA A 41 7.78 3.31 1.28
CA ALA A 41 7.08 2.76 2.44
C ALA A 41 7.94 1.75 3.21
N LEU A 42 8.67 0.90 2.51
CA LEU A 42 9.59 -0.06 3.10
C LEU A 42 10.71 0.68 3.86
N TRP A 43 11.34 1.66 3.21
CA TRP A 43 12.37 2.49 3.82
C TRP A 43 11.87 3.22 5.07
N LEU A 44 10.66 3.84 4.98
CA LEU A 44 10.05 4.54 6.11
C LEU A 44 9.86 3.60 7.31
N ALA A 45 9.31 2.42 7.08
CA ALA A 45 9.07 1.45 8.14
C ALA A 45 10.39 0.96 8.78
N GLN A 46 11.43 0.73 8.00
CA GLN A 46 12.74 0.30 8.52
C GLN A 46 13.36 1.33 9.47
N ASN A 47 13.08 2.63 9.29
CA ASN A 47 13.57 3.67 10.19
C ASN A 47 12.81 3.74 11.52
N HIS A 48 11.63 3.11 11.61
CA HIS A 48 10.79 3.11 12.81
C HIS A 48 10.69 1.74 13.48
N LEU A 49 11.08 0.68 12.77
CA LEU A 49 11.03 -0.68 13.28
C LEU A 49 12.29 -0.95 14.13
N GLU A 50 12.10 -1.29 15.41
CA GLU A 50 13.21 -1.57 16.34
C GLU A 50 13.85 -2.97 16.14
N ARG A 51 13.59 -3.62 15.01
CA ARG A 51 14.07 -4.96 14.68
C ARG A 51 14.30 -5.12 13.18
N ALA A 52 15.01 -6.19 12.79
CA ALA A 52 15.18 -6.54 11.39
C ALA A 52 13.85 -6.96 10.76
N LEU A 53 13.67 -6.71 9.46
CA LEU A 53 12.53 -7.22 8.69
C LEU A 53 12.51 -8.75 8.61
N TYR A 54 13.68 -9.38 8.63
CA TYR A 54 13.78 -10.84 8.63
C TYR A 54 12.99 -11.44 9.79
N ARG A 55 12.00 -12.31 9.45
CA ARG A 55 11.05 -12.94 10.38
C ARG A 55 10.13 -11.97 11.14
N SER A 56 10.10 -10.69 10.78
CA SER A 56 9.07 -9.79 11.28
C SER A 56 7.71 -10.18 10.73
N ARG A 57 6.68 -10.13 11.56
CA ARG A 57 5.30 -10.40 11.16
C ARG A 57 4.68 -9.15 10.59
N VAL A 58 4.35 -9.18 9.30
CA VAL A 58 3.88 -8.02 8.56
C VAL A 58 2.48 -8.27 8.00
N LEU A 59 1.58 -7.33 8.25
CA LEU A 59 0.25 -7.29 7.65
C LEU A 59 0.23 -6.26 6.53
N VAL A 60 -0.20 -6.66 5.34
CA VAL A 60 -0.44 -5.76 4.21
C VAL A 60 -1.93 -5.76 3.88
N CYS A 61 -2.62 -4.68 4.21
CA CYS A 61 -4.01 -4.47 3.88
C CYS A 61 -4.14 -3.92 2.46
N GLY A 62 -4.80 -4.69 1.59
CA GLY A 62 -4.92 -4.44 0.16
C GLY A 62 -3.86 -5.20 -0.66
N TYR A 63 -4.27 -5.64 -1.86
CA TYR A 63 -3.39 -6.35 -2.81
C TYR A 63 -3.50 -5.76 -4.21
N GLY A 64 -3.58 -4.42 -4.25
CA GLY A 64 -3.50 -3.62 -5.48
C GLY A 64 -2.06 -3.42 -5.96
N ARG A 65 -1.81 -2.39 -6.76
CA ARG A 65 -0.48 -2.06 -7.32
C ARG A 65 0.59 -1.98 -6.24
N ILE A 66 0.38 -1.15 -5.22
CA ILE A 66 1.33 -0.97 -4.12
C ILE A 66 1.44 -2.23 -3.27
N GLY A 67 0.31 -2.80 -2.85
CA GLY A 67 0.29 -3.95 -1.94
C GLY A 67 0.99 -5.19 -2.51
N ARG A 68 0.87 -5.45 -3.82
CA ARG A 68 1.57 -6.56 -4.49
C ARG A 68 3.09 -6.37 -4.48
N VAL A 69 3.56 -5.18 -4.89
CA VAL A 69 5.00 -4.87 -4.91
C VAL A 69 5.57 -4.94 -3.50
N LEU A 70 4.91 -4.28 -2.56
CA LEU A 70 5.34 -4.23 -1.15
C LEU A 70 5.42 -5.63 -0.53
N SER A 71 4.40 -6.47 -0.74
CA SER A 71 4.41 -7.86 -0.27
C SER A 71 5.57 -8.65 -0.84
N GLY A 72 5.89 -8.47 -2.13
CA GLY A 72 7.04 -9.10 -2.77
C GLY A 72 8.37 -8.66 -2.18
N LEU A 73 8.56 -7.35 -1.95
CA LEU A 73 9.76 -6.80 -1.30
C LEU A 73 9.93 -7.34 0.12
N LEU A 74 8.87 -7.36 0.91
CA LEU A 74 8.87 -7.87 2.29
C LEU A 74 9.23 -9.36 2.35
N LEU A 75 8.64 -10.17 1.46
CA LEU A 75 8.97 -11.60 1.35
C LEU A 75 10.43 -11.81 0.95
N ALA A 76 10.96 -11.01 0.03
CA ALA A 76 12.37 -11.05 -0.37
C ALA A 76 13.33 -10.71 0.78
N HIS A 77 12.89 -9.88 1.74
CA HIS A 77 13.62 -9.61 2.98
C HIS A 77 13.43 -10.70 4.05
N GLY A 78 12.67 -11.75 3.76
CA GLY A 78 12.42 -12.86 4.68
C GLY A 78 11.43 -12.54 5.80
N ALA A 79 10.54 -11.56 5.59
CA ALA A 79 9.44 -11.28 6.52
C ALA A 79 8.31 -12.32 6.40
N ASP A 80 7.58 -12.53 7.49
CA ASP A 80 6.37 -13.35 7.54
C ASP A 80 5.16 -12.49 7.13
N VAL A 81 4.87 -12.46 5.83
CA VAL A 81 3.85 -11.57 5.26
C VAL A 81 2.46 -12.22 5.29
N THR A 82 1.49 -11.48 5.80
CA THR A 82 0.06 -11.78 5.69
C THR A 82 -0.61 -10.68 4.86
N VAL A 83 -1.31 -11.06 3.81
CA VAL A 83 -2.10 -10.14 2.98
C VAL A 83 -3.56 -10.18 3.44
N CYS A 84 -4.13 -9.01 3.69
CA CYS A 84 -5.56 -8.86 3.96
C CYS A 84 -6.27 -8.32 2.72
N SER A 85 -7.20 -9.08 2.14
CA SER A 85 -7.95 -8.64 0.96
C SER A 85 -9.31 -9.32 0.83
N ARG A 86 -10.24 -8.69 0.07
CA ARG A 86 -11.59 -9.23 -0.19
C ARG A 86 -11.65 -10.12 -1.42
N SER A 87 -10.75 -9.93 -2.37
CA SER A 87 -10.81 -10.58 -3.68
C SER A 87 -10.26 -12.00 -3.63
N ALA A 88 -11.02 -12.98 -4.14
CA ALA A 88 -10.56 -14.37 -4.28
C ALA A 88 -9.30 -14.44 -5.18
N LEU A 89 -9.21 -13.60 -6.21
CA LEU A 89 -8.02 -13.51 -7.07
C LEU A 89 -6.81 -13.03 -6.26
N SER A 90 -6.96 -11.99 -5.47
CA SER A 90 -5.89 -11.46 -4.61
C SER A 90 -5.42 -12.52 -3.61
N LYS A 91 -6.35 -13.27 -3.02
CA LYS A 91 -6.03 -14.41 -2.14
C LYS A 91 -5.15 -15.44 -2.84
N THR A 92 -5.60 -15.90 -4.03
CA THR A 92 -4.85 -16.89 -4.81
C THR A 92 -3.45 -16.39 -5.17
N GLN A 93 -3.34 -15.14 -5.62
CA GLN A 93 -2.06 -14.54 -6.00
C GLN A 93 -1.12 -14.38 -4.78
N ALA A 94 -1.64 -13.91 -3.64
CA ALA A 94 -0.86 -13.77 -2.42
C ALA A 94 -0.30 -15.12 -1.93
N LEU A 95 -1.14 -16.15 -1.89
CA LEU A 95 -0.72 -17.50 -1.51
C LEU A 95 0.32 -18.07 -2.47
N PHE A 96 0.17 -17.83 -3.78
CA PHE A 96 1.14 -18.27 -4.79
C PHE A 96 2.53 -17.63 -4.61
N THR A 97 2.58 -16.38 -4.15
CA THR A 97 3.86 -15.69 -3.86
C THR A 97 4.49 -16.07 -2.52
N GLY A 98 3.85 -16.91 -1.73
CA GLY A 98 4.34 -17.34 -0.42
C GLY A 98 3.84 -16.52 0.77
N ALA A 99 2.99 -15.53 0.55
CA ALA A 99 2.32 -14.82 1.64
C ALA A 99 1.18 -15.64 2.24
N ARG A 100 0.87 -15.41 3.51
CA ARG A 100 -0.40 -15.85 4.11
C ARG A 100 -1.53 -14.91 3.69
N HIS A 101 -2.77 -15.32 3.84
CA HIS A 101 -3.93 -14.52 3.53
C HIS A 101 -4.94 -14.54 4.67
N THR A 102 -5.54 -13.38 4.92
CA THR A 102 -6.70 -13.18 5.77
C THR A 102 -7.73 -12.29 5.07
N ASP A 103 -8.95 -12.29 5.54
CA ASP A 103 -9.97 -11.30 5.17
C ASP A 103 -10.06 -10.18 6.22
N PHE A 104 -10.94 -9.21 5.99
CA PHE A 104 -11.08 -8.07 6.90
C PHE A 104 -11.72 -8.44 8.24
N SER A 105 -12.40 -9.56 8.37
CA SER A 105 -12.89 -10.04 9.67
C SER A 105 -11.75 -10.42 10.60
N GLY A 106 -10.61 -10.82 10.04
CA GLY A 106 -9.39 -11.09 10.82
C GLY A 106 -8.75 -9.85 11.44
N LEU A 107 -9.12 -8.63 11.00
CA LEU A 107 -8.61 -7.38 11.59
C LEU A 107 -9.21 -7.08 12.98
N GLU A 108 -10.31 -7.71 13.37
CA GLU A 108 -10.87 -7.58 14.72
C GLU A 108 -9.93 -8.13 15.80
N GLN A 109 -9.05 -9.04 15.40
CA GLN A 109 -7.95 -9.55 16.21
C GLN A 109 -6.67 -9.52 15.37
N PRO A 110 -6.08 -8.33 15.16
CA PRO A 110 -4.98 -8.14 14.23
C PRO A 110 -3.70 -8.91 14.62
N GLY A 111 -3.75 -9.62 15.73
CA GLY A 111 -2.64 -10.44 16.19
C GLY A 111 -1.42 -9.60 16.57
N ASP A 112 -0.31 -10.30 16.72
CA ASP A 112 0.96 -9.68 17.07
C ASP A 112 1.75 -9.28 15.80
N TYR A 113 1.30 -8.33 15.02
CA TYR A 113 2.09 -7.80 13.90
C TYR A 113 3.12 -6.79 14.40
N ASP A 114 4.32 -6.89 13.85
CA ASP A 114 5.40 -5.93 14.10
C ASP A 114 5.21 -4.69 13.21
N LEU A 115 4.62 -4.89 12.02
CA LEU A 115 4.44 -3.87 11.01
C LEU A 115 3.12 -4.08 10.27
N VAL A 116 2.39 -3.00 10.06
CA VAL A 116 1.12 -2.99 9.34
C VAL A 116 1.17 -1.93 8.25
N TYR A 117 0.84 -2.30 7.03
CA TYR A 117 0.66 -1.38 5.91
C TYR A 117 -0.80 -1.33 5.49
N ASN A 118 -1.35 -0.13 5.37
CA ASN A 118 -2.64 0.08 4.74
C ASN A 118 -2.47 0.64 3.32
N THR A 119 -3.02 -0.04 2.33
CA THR A 119 -3.09 0.43 0.93
C THR A 119 -4.53 0.55 0.43
N VAL A 120 -5.52 0.39 1.31
CA VAL A 120 -6.95 0.42 0.98
C VAL A 120 -7.48 1.84 1.17
N PRO A 121 -8.04 2.51 0.13
CA PRO A 121 -8.54 3.88 0.21
C PRO A 121 -9.94 3.95 0.87
N HIS A 122 -10.11 3.25 1.97
CA HIS A 122 -11.30 3.23 2.82
C HIS A 122 -10.87 3.04 4.26
N MET A 123 -11.61 3.60 5.19
CA MET A 123 -11.35 3.44 6.61
C MET A 123 -11.53 1.97 7.02
N ILE A 124 -10.42 1.27 7.21
CA ILE A 124 -10.38 -0.12 7.66
C ILE A 124 -9.84 -0.24 9.09
N PHE A 125 -9.15 0.78 9.59
CA PHE A 125 -8.65 0.89 10.94
C PHE A 125 -9.46 1.93 11.71
N THR A 126 -10.49 1.46 12.42
CA THR A 126 -11.21 2.30 13.38
C THR A 126 -10.47 2.33 14.72
N LYS A 127 -10.97 3.09 15.67
CA LYS A 127 -10.41 3.12 17.03
C LYS A 127 -10.28 1.71 17.64
N ARG A 128 -11.21 0.81 17.31
CA ARG A 128 -11.21 -0.58 17.82
C ARG A 128 -10.02 -1.37 17.29
N GLU A 129 -9.80 -1.37 15.97
CA GLU A 129 -8.69 -2.06 15.35
C GLU A 129 -7.34 -1.47 15.78
N LEU A 130 -7.25 -0.13 15.87
CA LEU A 130 -6.03 0.54 16.34
C LEU A 130 -5.70 0.20 17.80
N GLN A 131 -6.71 0.10 18.68
CA GLN A 131 -6.51 -0.30 20.07
C GLN A 131 -6.11 -1.78 20.24
N ALA A 132 -6.43 -2.61 19.27
CA ALA A 132 -6.07 -4.02 19.26
C ALA A 132 -4.64 -4.28 18.75
N LEU A 133 -3.99 -3.29 18.11
CA LEU A 133 -2.57 -3.37 17.76
C LEU A 133 -1.69 -3.29 19.01
N ARG A 134 -0.56 -3.94 18.98
CA ARG A 134 0.48 -3.77 20.00
C ARG A 134 1.01 -2.33 19.97
N ARG A 135 1.47 -1.83 21.11
CA ARG A 135 1.98 -0.46 21.23
C ARG A 135 3.24 -0.20 20.43
N ASP A 136 4.02 -1.24 20.16
CA ASP A 136 5.26 -1.23 19.38
C ASP A 136 5.04 -1.59 17.91
N THR A 137 3.79 -1.82 17.47
CA THR A 137 3.46 -2.02 16.06
C THR A 137 3.66 -0.73 15.28
N VAL A 138 4.44 -0.80 14.21
CA VAL A 138 4.57 0.30 13.25
C VAL A 138 3.40 0.22 12.25
N LEU A 139 2.61 1.28 12.16
CA LEU A 139 1.53 1.40 11.16
C LEU A 139 1.89 2.45 10.12
N VAL A 140 1.88 2.06 8.85
CA VAL A 140 2.14 2.93 7.69
C VAL A 140 0.88 2.98 6.83
N ASP A 141 0.26 4.15 6.74
CA ASP A 141 -0.89 4.37 5.85
C ASP A 141 -0.43 4.93 4.51
N LEU A 142 -0.69 4.18 3.44
CA LEU A 142 -0.37 4.51 2.04
C LEU A 142 -1.62 4.75 1.21
N ALA A 143 -2.78 4.73 1.86
CA ALA A 143 -4.04 4.93 1.16
C ALA A 143 -4.12 6.34 0.59
N SER A 144 -4.59 6.44 -0.67
CA SER A 144 -4.90 7.73 -1.27
C SER A 144 -6.11 8.36 -0.57
N PHE A 145 -6.22 9.70 -0.67
CA PHE A 145 -7.36 10.42 -0.09
C PHE A 145 -8.71 9.72 -0.41
N PRO A 146 -9.60 9.55 0.56
CA PRO A 146 -9.64 10.16 1.91
C PRO A 146 -8.81 9.48 3.00
N GLY A 147 -8.01 8.49 2.65
CA GLY A 147 -7.25 7.72 3.63
C GLY A 147 -7.97 6.45 4.09
N GLY A 148 -7.32 5.66 4.90
CA GLY A 148 -7.82 4.40 5.44
C GLY A 148 -8.11 4.45 6.93
#